data_ca4be62ec2ba338c73551a58ed55ae8c
#
_entry.id   ca4be62ec2ba338c73551a58ed55ae8c
#
_cell.length_a   1.000
_cell.length_b   1.000
_cell.length_c   1.000
_cell.angle_alpha   90.00
_cell.angle_beta   90.00
_cell.angle_gamma   90.00
#
_symmetry.space_group_name_H-M   'P 1'
#
loop_
_entity.id
_entity.type
_entity.pdbx_description
1 polymer ?
#
loop_
_entity_poly.entity_id
_entity_poly.type
_entity_poly.pdbx_seq_one_letter_code
_entity_poly.pdbx_strand_id
1 'polypeptide(L)'
;MPNLYEILAEAQNGEAMAEIGRAYGLTQEQTEAAVAALLPAISMGLKRSTDTPEGLGNLLALMAQRPDLYAFYDDPRVAFSPEGFAAGNAALSQMFGSPEASRAIAAQAQNLSGVTSAILKKLLPVIVGMIISGLMRSGSGRAAPQAPQPAPAPAPDQGGGLIDILRQIFQQGQPEATGRP
;
A
#
# COMPACT_ATOMS: atom_id res chain seq x y z
N MET A 1 6.29 -7.68 12.14
CA MET A 1 5.76 -7.28 10.81
C MET A 1 4.29 -7.63 10.78
N PRO A 2 3.39 -6.70 10.48
CA PRO A 2 1.98 -7.04 10.33
C PRO A 2 1.84 -8.05 9.19
N ASN A 3 1.07 -9.10 9.40
CA ASN A 3 0.77 -10.04 8.33
C ASN A 3 -0.33 -9.46 7.43
N LEU A 4 -0.50 -10.01 6.22
CA LEU A 4 -1.48 -9.50 5.25
C LEU A 4 -2.92 -9.52 5.79
N TYR A 5 -3.22 -10.46 6.67
CA TYR A 5 -4.53 -10.54 7.33
C TYR A 5 -4.73 -9.37 8.30
N GLU A 6 -3.72 -9.04 9.10
CA GLU A 6 -3.76 -7.88 10.02
C GLU A 6 -3.94 -6.57 9.26
N ILE A 7 -3.19 -6.37 8.17
CA ILE A 7 -3.34 -5.19 7.31
C ILE A 7 -4.78 -5.05 6.81
N LEU A 8 -5.39 -6.16 6.38
CA LEU A 8 -6.76 -6.15 5.90
C LEU A 8 -7.77 -5.98 7.04
N ALA A 9 -7.53 -6.60 8.20
CA ALA A 9 -8.40 -6.49 9.37
C ALA A 9 -8.42 -5.07 9.95
N GLU A 10 -7.31 -4.34 9.88
CA GLU A 10 -7.20 -2.95 10.32
C GLU A 10 -7.72 -1.95 9.28
N ALA A 11 -7.89 -2.37 8.03
CA ALA A 11 -8.40 -1.49 6.98
C ALA A 11 -9.78 -0.96 7.33
N GLN A 12 -10.07 0.27 6.92
CA GLN A 12 -11.34 0.95 7.18
C GLN A 12 -11.69 0.99 8.67
N ASN A 13 -10.71 1.26 9.51
CA ASN A 13 -10.85 1.30 10.98
C ASN A 13 -11.32 -0.04 11.60
N GLY A 14 -10.97 -1.15 10.98
CA GLY A 14 -11.38 -2.49 11.42
C GLY A 14 -12.71 -2.97 10.84
N GLU A 15 -13.35 -2.21 9.97
CA GLU A 15 -14.65 -2.54 9.39
C GLU A 15 -14.57 -3.21 8.00
N ALA A 16 -13.38 -3.32 7.40
CA ALA A 16 -13.20 -3.82 6.05
C ALA A 16 -13.85 -5.21 5.84
N MET A 17 -13.71 -6.12 6.78
CA MET A 17 -14.32 -7.45 6.73
C MET A 17 -15.85 -7.38 6.72
N ALA A 18 -16.44 -6.51 7.56
CA ALA A 18 -17.89 -6.32 7.62
C ALA A 18 -18.41 -5.65 6.33
N GLU A 19 -17.69 -4.68 5.79
CA GLU A 19 -18.05 -4.03 4.53
C GLU A 19 -17.99 -4.99 3.34
N ILE A 20 -16.97 -5.84 3.28
CA ILE A 20 -16.88 -6.92 2.28
C ILE A 20 -18.09 -7.85 2.42
N GLY A 21 -18.41 -8.29 3.63
CA GLY A 21 -19.56 -9.15 3.88
C GLY A 21 -20.87 -8.52 3.41
N ARG A 22 -21.11 -7.25 3.74
CA ARG A 22 -22.31 -6.50 3.32
C ARG A 22 -22.39 -6.34 1.81
N ALA A 23 -21.27 -5.97 1.16
CA ALA A 23 -21.23 -5.72 -0.27
C ALA A 23 -21.54 -6.97 -1.11
N TYR A 24 -21.18 -8.15 -0.61
CA TYR A 24 -21.33 -9.42 -1.34
C TYR A 24 -22.35 -10.38 -0.74
N GLY A 25 -23.06 -9.99 0.32
CA GLY A 25 -24.07 -10.82 0.98
C GLY A 25 -23.47 -12.04 1.69
N LEU A 26 -22.27 -11.92 2.22
CA LEU A 26 -21.56 -12.95 2.96
C LEU A 26 -21.76 -12.78 4.48
N THR A 27 -21.78 -13.86 5.21
CA THR A 27 -21.64 -13.83 6.66
C THR A 27 -20.22 -13.47 7.04
N GLN A 28 -20.00 -13.08 8.29
CA GLN A 28 -18.66 -12.81 8.78
C GLN A 28 -17.73 -14.01 8.61
N GLU A 29 -18.19 -15.20 8.99
CA GLU A 29 -17.44 -16.46 8.84
C GLU A 29 -17.08 -16.74 7.38
N GLN A 30 -18.03 -16.54 6.46
CA GLN A 30 -17.78 -16.72 5.03
C GLN A 30 -16.78 -15.70 4.49
N THR A 31 -16.84 -14.46 4.96
CA THR A 31 -15.90 -13.40 4.58
C THR A 31 -14.49 -13.75 5.06
N GLU A 32 -14.35 -14.14 6.32
CA GLU A 32 -13.07 -14.54 6.91
C GLU A 32 -12.48 -15.76 6.20
N ALA A 33 -13.31 -16.77 5.93
CA ALA A 33 -12.90 -17.97 5.19
C ALA A 33 -12.47 -17.65 3.75
N ALA A 34 -13.20 -16.77 3.06
CA ALA A 34 -12.85 -16.33 1.71
C ALA A 34 -11.52 -15.57 1.69
N VAL A 35 -11.33 -14.63 2.61
CA VAL A 35 -10.08 -13.89 2.75
C VAL A 35 -8.93 -14.83 3.08
N ALA A 36 -9.08 -15.70 4.08
CA ALA A 36 -8.05 -16.65 4.48
C ALA A 36 -7.65 -17.60 3.33
N ALA A 37 -8.60 -17.99 2.48
CA ALA A 37 -8.34 -18.82 1.31
C ALA A 37 -7.62 -18.08 0.18
N LEU A 38 -7.82 -16.76 0.04
CA LEU A 38 -7.20 -15.93 -0.99
C LEU A 38 -5.82 -15.41 -0.59
N LEU A 39 -5.58 -15.17 0.69
CA LEU A 39 -4.34 -14.56 1.19
C LEU A 39 -3.05 -15.28 0.78
N PRO A 40 -2.93 -16.62 0.80
CA PRO A 40 -1.71 -17.29 0.37
C PRO A 40 -1.35 -17.02 -1.08
N ALA A 41 -2.36 -17.00 -1.96
CA ALA A 41 -2.16 -16.71 -3.38
C ALA A 41 -1.76 -15.23 -3.60
N ILE A 42 -2.42 -14.32 -2.89
CA ILE A 42 -2.09 -12.88 -2.93
C ILE A 42 -0.67 -12.64 -2.40
N SER A 43 -0.30 -13.29 -1.29
CA SER A 43 1.04 -13.21 -0.73
C SER A 43 2.11 -13.68 -1.72
N MET A 44 1.88 -14.81 -2.40
CA MET A 44 2.79 -15.31 -3.44
C MET A 44 2.88 -14.35 -4.64
N GLY A 45 1.74 -13.82 -5.09
CA GLY A 45 1.70 -12.85 -6.19
C GLY A 45 2.44 -11.56 -5.84
N LEU A 46 2.22 -11.02 -4.65
CA LEU A 46 2.89 -9.83 -4.16
C LEU A 46 4.40 -10.06 -4.03
N LYS A 47 4.81 -11.16 -3.40
CA LYS A 47 6.23 -11.52 -3.29
C LYS A 47 6.87 -11.60 -4.67
N ARG A 48 6.26 -12.32 -5.60
CA ARG A 48 6.77 -12.45 -6.97
C ARG A 48 6.91 -11.09 -7.67
N SER A 49 5.97 -10.17 -7.44
CA SER A 49 6.03 -8.82 -8.02
C SER A 49 7.11 -7.94 -7.37
N THR A 50 7.51 -8.23 -6.13
CA THR A 50 8.50 -7.43 -5.40
C THR A 50 9.90 -8.05 -5.39
N ASP A 51 10.04 -9.32 -5.79
CA ASP A 51 11.33 -10.02 -5.86
C ASP A 51 12.22 -9.51 -7.02
N THR A 52 11.64 -8.81 -8.00
CA THR A 52 12.39 -8.22 -9.11
C THR A 52 12.28 -6.70 -9.08
N PRO A 53 13.37 -5.97 -9.42
CA PRO A 53 13.35 -4.51 -9.51
C PRO A 53 12.29 -3.99 -10.49
N GLU A 54 12.09 -4.69 -11.61
CA GLU A 54 11.10 -4.36 -12.63
C GLU A 54 9.67 -4.53 -12.09
N GLY A 55 9.39 -5.61 -11.36
CA GLY A 55 8.08 -5.87 -10.76
C GLY A 55 7.73 -4.84 -9.70
N LEU A 56 8.68 -4.50 -8.83
CA LEU A 56 8.52 -3.43 -7.86
C LEU A 56 8.32 -2.07 -8.56
N GLY A 57 9.12 -1.76 -9.58
CA GLY A 57 8.98 -0.55 -10.38
C GLY A 57 7.60 -0.44 -11.03
N ASN A 58 7.09 -1.53 -11.60
CA ASN A 58 5.76 -1.57 -12.20
C ASN A 58 4.64 -1.37 -11.18
N LEU A 59 4.79 -1.93 -9.97
CA LEU A 59 3.82 -1.73 -8.89
C LEU A 59 3.80 -0.28 -8.43
N LEU A 60 4.96 0.34 -8.26
CA LEU A 60 5.09 1.75 -7.90
C LEU A 60 4.55 2.67 -9.00
N ALA A 61 4.80 2.35 -10.27
CA ALA A 61 4.27 3.09 -11.41
C ALA A 61 2.73 2.99 -11.47
N LEU A 62 2.16 1.82 -11.20
CA LEU A 62 0.72 1.63 -11.10
C LEU A 62 0.13 2.52 -10.00
N MET A 63 0.74 2.55 -8.83
CA MET A 63 0.31 3.41 -7.73
C MET A 63 0.36 4.89 -8.08
N ALA A 64 1.40 5.33 -8.78
CA ALA A 64 1.54 6.71 -9.25
C ALA A 64 0.46 7.09 -10.29
N GLN A 65 0.05 6.15 -11.13
CA GLN A 65 -1.00 6.34 -12.13
C GLN A 65 -2.42 6.23 -11.54
N ARG A 66 -2.57 5.56 -10.41
CA ARG A 66 -3.85 5.26 -9.77
C ARG A 66 -3.84 5.70 -8.30
N PRO A 67 -3.89 7.02 -8.06
CA PRO A 67 -3.92 7.55 -6.69
C PRO A 67 -5.16 7.11 -5.90
N ASP A 68 -6.23 6.70 -6.56
CA ASP A 68 -7.41 6.09 -5.97
C ASP A 68 -7.10 4.83 -5.15
N LEU A 69 -6.05 4.07 -5.51
CA LEU A 69 -5.62 2.90 -4.73
C LEU A 69 -5.22 3.25 -3.29
N TYR A 70 -4.71 4.45 -3.04
CA TYR A 70 -4.36 4.87 -1.68
C TYR A 70 -5.58 5.00 -0.75
N ALA A 71 -6.73 5.34 -1.32
CA ALA A 71 -7.96 5.52 -0.57
C ALA A 71 -8.67 4.20 -0.21
N PHE A 72 -8.30 3.07 -0.82
CA PHE A 72 -8.94 1.78 -0.55
C PHE A 72 -8.86 1.35 0.90
N TYR A 73 -7.77 1.69 1.56
CA TYR A 73 -7.56 1.33 2.96
C TYR A 73 -8.50 2.08 3.91
N ASP A 74 -8.92 3.29 3.52
CA ASP A 74 -9.68 4.19 4.39
C ASP A 74 -11.15 4.31 4.02
N ASP A 75 -11.47 4.24 2.72
CA ASP A 75 -12.80 4.52 2.21
C ASP A 75 -13.40 3.33 1.44
N PRO A 76 -14.39 2.64 2.03
CA PRO A 76 -15.07 1.54 1.37
C PRO A 76 -15.75 1.95 0.06
N ARG A 77 -16.20 3.21 -0.06
CA ARG A 77 -16.86 3.69 -1.29
C ARG A 77 -15.91 3.66 -2.46
N VAL A 78 -14.64 4.00 -2.24
CA VAL A 78 -13.59 3.93 -3.27
C VAL A 78 -13.27 2.48 -3.61
N ALA A 79 -13.08 1.63 -2.59
CA ALA A 79 -12.75 0.22 -2.76
C ALA A 79 -13.80 -0.56 -3.55
N PHE A 80 -15.09 -0.24 -3.37
CA PHE A 80 -16.21 -0.91 -4.03
C PHE A 80 -16.77 -0.16 -5.25
N SER A 81 -16.15 0.94 -5.66
CA SER A 81 -16.53 1.68 -6.87
C SER A 81 -16.10 0.94 -8.16
N PRO A 82 -16.72 1.22 -9.30
CA PRO A 82 -16.27 0.68 -10.60
C PRO A 82 -14.82 1.01 -10.90
N GLU A 83 -14.39 2.23 -10.55
CA GLU A 83 -13.02 2.71 -10.69
C GLU A 83 -12.07 1.94 -9.77
N GLY A 84 -12.51 1.67 -8.53
CA GLY A 84 -11.78 0.85 -7.58
C GLY A 84 -11.61 -0.58 -8.10
N PHE A 85 -12.64 -1.19 -8.65
CA PHE A 85 -12.53 -2.49 -9.31
C PHE A 85 -11.53 -2.49 -10.46
N ALA A 86 -11.54 -1.47 -11.30
CA ALA A 86 -10.57 -1.34 -12.40
C ALA A 86 -9.14 -1.21 -11.88
N ALA A 87 -8.92 -0.44 -10.81
CA ALA A 87 -7.64 -0.28 -10.17
C ALA A 87 -7.13 -1.59 -9.53
N GLY A 88 -7.98 -2.29 -8.81
CA GLY A 88 -7.67 -3.60 -8.22
C GLY A 88 -7.37 -4.67 -9.28
N ASN A 89 -8.11 -4.68 -10.39
CA ASN A 89 -7.83 -5.57 -11.51
C ASN A 89 -6.49 -5.25 -12.22
N ALA A 90 -6.13 -3.97 -12.32
CA ALA A 90 -4.82 -3.58 -12.82
C ALA A 90 -3.70 -4.10 -11.91
N ALA A 91 -3.87 -3.99 -10.60
CA ALA A 91 -2.94 -4.55 -9.61
C ALA A 91 -2.84 -6.09 -9.72
N LEU A 92 -3.97 -6.79 -9.85
CA LEU A 92 -4.00 -8.23 -10.09
C LEU A 92 -3.25 -8.63 -11.36
N SER A 93 -3.44 -7.88 -12.43
CA SER A 93 -2.75 -8.15 -13.70
C SER A 93 -1.24 -7.97 -13.59
N GLN A 94 -0.79 -6.99 -12.82
CA GLN A 94 0.63 -6.81 -12.52
C GLN A 94 1.20 -7.96 -11.67
N MET A 95 0.43 -8.44 -10.68
CA MET A 95 0.89 -9.48 -9.76
C MET A 95 0.89 -10.87 -10.42
N PHE A 96 -0.13 -11.19 -11.19
CA PHE A 96 -0.36 -12.54 -11.71
C PHE A 96 -0.14 -12.68 -13.22
N GLY A 97 -0.06 -11.56 -13.93
CA GLY A 97 0.24 -11.53 -15.36
C GLY A 97 -0.88 -12.00 -16.29
N SER A 98 -1.93 -12.67 -15.76
CA SER A 98 -3.04 -13.15 -16.59
C SER A 98 -4.36 -13.26 -15.83
N PRO A 99 -5.51 -13.10 -16.54
CA PRO A 99 -6.83 -13.32 -15.97
C PRO A 99 -7.09 -14.79 -15.58
N GLU A 100 -6.41 -15.72 -16.25
CA GLU A 100 -6.52 -17.16 -15.97
C GLU A 100 -5.99 -17.50 -14.58
N ALA A 101 -4.89 -16.86 -14.17
CA ALA A 101 -4.35 -17.03 -12.82
C ALA A 101 -5.36 -16.60 -11.75
N SER A 102 -6.03 -15.46 -11.93
CA SER A 102 -7.10 -15.01 -11.02
C SER A 102 -8.29 -15.97 -10.96
N ARG A 103 -8.64 -16.59 -12.09
CA ARG A 103 -9.71 -17.62 -12.14
C ARG A 103 -9.30 -18.89 -11.40
N ALA A 104 -8.06 -19.33 -11.57
CA ALA A 104 -7.53 -20.51 -10.88
C ALA A 104 -7.48 -20.29 -9.37
N ILE A 105 -7.04 -19.12 -8.92
CA ILE A 105 -7.03 -18.72 -7.50
C ILE A 105 -8.44 -18.73 -6.94
N ALA A 106 -9.42 -18.13 -7.63
CA ALA A 106 -10.80 -18.11 -7.18
C ALA A 106 -11.42 -19.53 -7.12
N ALA A 107 -11.11 -20.40 -8.07
CA ALA A 107 -11.57 -21.78 -8.08
C ALA A 107 -10.98 -22.58 -6.90
N GLN A 108 -9.70 -22.41 -6.61
CA GLN A 108 -9.05 -23.04 -5.47
C GLN A 108 -9.61 -22.52 -4.14
N ALA A 109 -9.78 -21.21 -4.01
CA ALA A 109 -10.33 -20.58 -2.82
C ALA A 109 -11.79 -20.99 -2.57
N GLN A 110 -12.57 -21.26 -3.61
CA GLN A 110 -13.93 -21.82 -3.49
C GLN A 110 -13.94 -23.15 -2.75
N ASN A 111 -13.01 -24.05 -3.07
CA ASN A 111 -12.91 -25.34 -2.42
C ASN A 111 -12.54 -25.23 -0.93
N LEU A 112 -11.82 -24.18 -0.55
CA LEU A 112 -11.37 -23.96 0.81
C LEU A 112 -12.39 -23.19 1.66
N SER A 113 -13.08 -22.22 1.07
CA SER A 113 -13.96 -21.29 1.80
C SER A 113 -15.46 -21.64 1.68
N GLY A 114 -15.85 -22.46 0.68
CA GLY A 114 -17.24 -22.70 0.35
C GLY A 114 -17.96 -21.51 -0.32
N VAL A 115 -17.26 -20.39 -0.52
CA VAL A 115 -17.80 -19.22 -1.22
C VAL A 115 -17.63 -19.41 -2.73
N THR A 116 -18.64 -19.06 -3.52
CA THR A 116 -18.61 -19.28 -4.98
C THR A 116 -17.48 -18.53 -5.66
N SER A 117 -16.87 -19.13 -6.67
CA SER A 117 -15.79 -18.50 -7.44
C SER A 117 -16.19 -17.17 -8.10
N ALA A 118 -17.47 -16.99 -8.39
CA ALA A 118 -18.00 -15.73 -8.92
C ALA A 118 -17.87 -14.58 -7.92
N ILE A 119 -18.13 -14.82 -6.65
CA ILE A 119 -17.95 -13.85 -5.56
C ILE A 119 -16.46 -13.65 -5.31
N LEU A 120 -15.69 -14.72 -5.21
CA LEU A 120 -14.24 -14.65 -4.98
C LEU A 120 -13.50 -13.85 -6.05
N LYS A 121 -13.89 -13.94 -7.31
CA LYS A 121 -13.34 -13.10 -8.40
C LYS A 121 -13.62 -11.61 -8.19
N LYS A 122 -14.76 -11.26 -7.62
CA LYS A 122 -15.09 -9.88 -7.29
C LYS A 122 -14.37 -9.40 -6.02
N LEU A 123 -14.11 -10.30 -5.09
CA LEU A 123 -13.34 -9.99 -3.87
C LEU A 123 -11.86 -9.73 -4.14
N LEU A 124 -11.27 -10.50 -5.06
CA LEU A 124 -9.83 -10.42 -5.36
C LEU A 124 -9.33 -8.99 -5.60
N PRO A 125 -9.91 -8.19 -6.53
CA PRO A 125 -9.41 -6.85 -6.79
C PRO A 125 -9.53 -5.92 -5.58
N VAL A 126 -10.61 -6.06 -4.80
CA VAL A 126 -10.83 -5.25 -3.60
C VAL A 126 -9.80 -5.58 -2.53
N ILE A 127 -9.61 -6.87 -2.23
CA ILE A 127 -8.65 -7.33 -1.23
C ILE A 127 -7.22 -6.93 -1.62
N VAL A 128 -6.85 -7.14 -2.88
CA VAL A 128 -5.51 -6.76 -3.37
C VAL A 128 -5.29 -5.26 -3.27
N GLY A 129 -6.27 -4.45 -3.67
CA GLY A 129 -6.20 -2.99 -3.54
C GLY A 129 -6.02 -2.54 -2.09
N MET A 130 -6.77 -3.11 -1.15
CA MET A 130 -6.64 -2.82 0.28
C MET A 130 -5.28 -3.23 0.85
N ILE A 131 -4.77 -4.40 0.49
CA ILE A 131 -3.45 -4.88 0.93
C ILE A 131 -2.34 -3.98 0.40
N ILE A 132 -2.37 -3.62 -0.88
CA ILE A 132 -1.38 -2.74 -1.47
C ILE A 132 -1.39 -1.38 -0.79
N SER A 133 -2.57 -0.75 -0.62
CA SER A 133 -2.69 0.52 0.09
C SER A 133 -2.22 0.43 1.54
N GLY A 134 -2.54 -0.64 2.25
CA GLY A 134 -2.10 -0.88 3.62
C GLY A 134 -0.58 -1.06 3.73
N LEU A 135 0.03 -1.82 2.80
CA LEU A 135 1.48 -1.98 2.73
C LEU A 135 2.20 -0.66 2.47
N MET A 136 1.65 0.17 1.57
CA MET A 136 2.22 1.49 1.29
C MET A 136 2.15 2.39 2.52
N ARG A 137 1.07 2.35 3.30
CA ARG A 137 0.98 3.06 4.57
C ARG A 137 2.00 2.58 5.59
N SER A 138 2.17 1.27 5.71
CA SER A 138 3.13 0.67 6.63
C SER A 138 4.58 0.94 6.21
N GLY A 139 4.86 0.95 4.90
CA GLY A 139 6.19 1.21 4.33
C GLY A 139 6.57 2.69 4.29
N SER A 140 5.58 3.58 4.19
CA SER A 140 5.81 5.04 4.10
C SER A 140 5.99 5.72 5.46
N GLY A 141 6.23 4.97 6.52
CA GLY A 141 6.48 5.50 7.86
C GLY A 141 5.71 6.81 8.14
N ARG A 142 4.41 6.73 8.39
CA ARG A 142 3.58 7.84 8.89
C ARG A 142 3.58 9.16 8.07
N ALA A 143 3.67 9.12 6.76
CA ALA A 143 3.20 10.25 5.96
C ALA A 143 1.73 10.00 5.63
N ALA A 144 0.83 10.54 6.44
CA ALA A 144 -0.52 10.82 5.97
C ALA A 144 -0.39 11.57 4.63
N PRO A 145 -1.25 11.31 3.62
CA PRO A 145 -1.31 12.18 2.46
C PRO A 145 -1.67 13.57 2.98
N GLN A 146 -0.64 14.41 3.16
CA GLN A 146 -0.88 15.84 3.29
C GLN A 146 -1.49 16.24 1.95
N ALA A 147 -2.74 16.72 2.01
CA ALA A 147 -3.27 17.52 0.93
C ALA A 147 -2.15 18.46 0.45
N PRO A 148 -2.01 18.71 -0.87
CA PRO A 148 -0.98 19.59 -1.34
C PRO A 148 -1.10 20.90 -0.59
N GLN A 149 -0.26 21.08 0.40
CA GLN A 149 -0.10 22.38 1.03
C GLN A 149 0.42 23.28 -0.07
N PRO A 150 -0.20 24.43 -0.32
CA PRO A 150 0.39 25.43 -1.17
C PRO A 150 1.81 25.62 -0.67
N ALA A 151 2.78 25.53 -1.60
CA ALA A 151 4.19 25.68 -1.30
C ALA A 151 4.35 26.87 -0.35
N PRO A 152 4.99 26.70 0.81
CA PRO A 152 5.30 27.85 1.64
C PRO A 152 6.11 28.81 0.77
N ALA A 153 5.64 30.04 0.69
CA ALA A 153 6.38 31.10 0.05
C ALA A 153 7.83 31.06 0.59
N PRO A 154 8.85 31.26 -0.26
CA PRO A 154 10.22 31.22 0.19
C PRO A 154 10.37 32.20 1.36
N ALA A 155 10.58 31.65 2.55
CA ALA A 155 10.96 32.48 3.69
C ALA A 155 12.28 33.15 3.35
N PRO A 156 12.40 34.47 3.44
CA PRO A 156 13.67 35.13 3.26
C PRO A 156 14.62 34.68 4.38
N ASP A 157 15.79 34.26 4.00
CA ASP A 157 16.97 34.08 4.84
C ASP A 157 16.89 33.02 5.97
N GLN A 158 16.99 31.76 5.61
CA GLN A 158 17.57 30.75 6.48
C GLN A 158 18.75 30.01 5.79
N GLY A 159 19.57 30.78 5.07
CA GLY A 159 20.87 30.30 4.62
C GLY A 159 21.94 30.32 5.73
N GLY A 160 21.57 30.71 6.96
CA GLY A 160 22.51 30.86 8.06
C GLY A 160 22.96 29.56 8.73
N GLY A 161 22.10 28.58 8.84
CA GLY A 161 22.38 27.43 9.71
C GLY A 161 23.55 26.55 9.25
N LEU A 162 23.69 26.29 7.98
CA LEU A 162 24.72 25.40 7.46
C LEU A 162 26.06 26.12 7.33
N ILE A 163 26.04 27.39 6.96
CA ILE A 163 27.21 28.24 6.89
C ILE A 163 27.75 28.56 8.29
N ASP A 164 26.88 28.77 9.27
CA ASP A 164 27.27 28.97 10.67
C ASP A 164 27.88 27.73 11.29
N ILE A 165 27.34 26.54 11.01
CA ILE A 165 27.90 25.28 11.47
C ILE A 165 29.29 25.05 10.84
N LEU A 166 29.45 25.29 9.55
CA LEU A 166 30.74 25.19 8.87
C LEU A 166 31.75 26.21 9.41
N ARG A 167 31.32 27.44 9.69
CA ARG A 167 32.17 28.49 10.29
C ARG A 167 32.61 28.10 11.69
N GLN A 168 31.73 27.50 12.49
CA GLN A 168 32.06 27.04 13.83
C GLN A 168 33.07 25.89 13.82
N ILE A 169 32.96 24.97 12.86
CA ILE A 169 33.91 23.86 12.69
C ILE A 169 35.27 24.39 12.26
N PHE A 170 35.30 25.39 11.35
CA PHE A 170 36.57 26.01 10.90
C PHE A 170 37.26 26.85 11.97
N GLN A 171 36.51 27.46 12.89
CA GLN A 171 37.11 28.26 14.00
C GLN A 171 37.65 27.38 15.14
N GLN A 172 37.16 26.16 15.30
CA GLN A 172 37.70 25.23 16.32
C GLN A 172 38.93 24.46 15.85
N GLY A 173 39.31 24.57 14.60
CA GLY A 173 40.44 23.85 14.00
C GLY A 173 41.75 24.64 13.86
N GLN A 174 41.87 25.84 14.38
CA GLN A 174 43.14 26.57 14.38
C GLN A 174 43.89 26.31 15.70
N PRO A 175 45.00 25.59 15.67
CA PRO A 175 45.92 25.62 16.81
C PRO A 175 46.48 27.03 16.92
N GLU A 176 46.34 27.64 18.08
CA GLU A 176 47.03 28.88 18.42
C GLU A 176 48.51 28.68 18.23
N ALA A 177 49.04 29.30 17.16
CA ALA A 177 50.45 29.51 17.03
C ALA A 177 50.83 30.63 18.01
N THR A 178 51.12 30.26 19.24
CA THR A 178 51.86 31.15 20.16
C THR A 178 53.26 31.27 19.64
N GLY A 179 53.46 32.19 18.70
CA GLY A 179 54.77 32.70 18.41
C GLY A 179 55.21 33.58 19.56
N ARG A 180 56.15 33.11 20.34
CA ARG A 180 56.98 33.98 21.14
C ARG A 180 58.33 34.08 20.51
N PRO A 181 58.90 35.34 20.42
CA PRO A 181 60.28 35.50 20.06
C PRO A 181 61.23 35.06 21.18
#